data_319bc61fd49b4c6936162b33e0c10b5b
#
_entry.id   319bc61fd49b4c6936162b33e0c10b5b
#
_cell.length_a   1.000
_cell.length_b   1.000
_cell.length_c   1.000
_cell.angle_alpha   90.00
_cell.angle_beta   90.00
_cell.angle_gamma   90.00
#
_symmetry.space_group_name_H-M   'P 1'
#
loop_
_entity.id
_entity.type
_entity.pdbx_description
1 polymer ?
#
loop_
_entity_poly.entity_id
_entity_poly.type
_entity_poly.pdbx_seq_one_letter_code
_entity_poly.pdbx_strand_id
1 'polypeptide(L)'
;MSVGGAKGGFGFTGSGGDFGSRYAWYVQAVQRKVSESWLKYEVDPRITEANRAYLTFDIARDGHPSNIQIEQPSNVPSLNQSAQRAIQRIDTFGPLPPDYPGSKVSVEFWFDYKR
;
A
#
# COMPACT_ATOMS: atom_id res chain seq x y z
N MET A 1 19.26 5.98 5.21
CA MET A 1 18.61 7.25 5.41
C MET A 1 17.65 7.54 4.28
N SER A 2 16.52 8.00 4.64
CA SER A 2 15.53 8.38 3.65
C SER A 2 15.81 9.79 3.19
N VAL A 3 16.09 9.96 1.93
CA VAL A 3 16.35 11.26 1.37
C VAL A 3 15.09 11.81 0.76
N GLY A 4 14.37 12.56 1.54
CA GLY A 4 13.14 13.15 1.07
C GLY A 4 12.27 12.14 0.40
N GLY A 5 12.27 10.96 0.90
CA GLY A 5 11.62 9.89 0.21
C GLY A 5 10.14 9.88 0.39
N ALA A 6 9.53 9.09 -0.41
CA ALA A 6 8.15 8.73 -0.25
C ALA A 6 8.04 7.70 0.86
N LYS A 7 7.01 7.83 1.64
CA LYS A 7 6.72 6.88 2.72
C LYS A 7 5.33 6.32 2.52
N GLY A 8 5.16 5.12 2.99
CA GLY A 8 3.84 4.52 3.06
C GLY A 8 3.60 3.97 4.44
N GLY A 9 2.37 3.85 4.76
CA GLY A 9 1.95 3.17 5.97
C GLY A 9 0.64 2.50 5.68
N PHE A 10 0.16 1.66 6.58
CA PHE A 10 -1.12 1.05 6.33
C PHE A 10 -1.81 0.60 7.60
N GLY A 11 -3.12 0.53 7.48
CA GLY A 11 -3.97 -0.03 8.48
C GLY A 11 -4.80 -1.13 7.88
N PHE A 12 -5.54 -1.80 8.72
CA PHE A 12 -6.43 -2.86 8.27
C PHE A 12 -7.86 -2.46 8.58
N THR A 13 -8.74 -2.67 7.60
CA THR A 13 -10.14 -2.38 7.73
C THR A 13 -10.91 -3.69 7.81
N GLY A 14 -12.14 -3.61 8.28
CA GLY A 14 -12.99 -4.78 8.38
C GLY A 14 -12.54 -5.72 9.49
N SER A 15 -12.24 -6.96 9.14
CA SER A 15 -11.92 -8.00 10.11
C SER A 15 -10.49 -7.95 10.63
N GLY A 16 -9.73 -6.94 10.27
CA GLY A 16 -8.30 -6.93 10.51
C GLY A 16 -7.82 -6.19 11.75
N GLY A 17 -8.67 -5.95 12.74
CA GLY A 17 -8.32 -5.09 13.86
C GLY A 17 -7.03 -5.46 14.58
N ASP A 18 -6.75 -6.74 14.75
CA ASP A 18 -5.54 -7.24 15.40
C ASP A 18 -4.57 -7.91 14.43
N PHE A 19 -4.86 -7.86 13.14
CA PHE A 19 -4.03 -8.52 12.13
C PHE A 19 -2.59 -8.02 12.20
N GLY A 20 -2.41 -6.72 12.29
CA GLY A 20 -1.07 -6.13 12.30
C GLY A 20 -0.22 -6.56 13.46
N SER A 21 -0.82 -6.75 14.64
CA SER A 21 -0.07 -7.17 15.82
C SER A 21 0.23 -8.67 15.79
N ARG A 22 -0.69 -9.48 15.27
CA ARG A 22 -0.49 -10.93 15.21
C ARG A 22 0.43 -11.36 14.09
N TYR A 23 0.40 -10.64 12.98
CA TYR A 23 1.11 -11.02 11.76
C TYR A 23 2.04 -9.89 11.29
N ALA A 24 2.78 -9.32 12.22
CA ALA A 24 3.68 -8.19 11.91
C ALA A 24 4.65 -8.52 10.77
N TRP A 25 5.10 -9.77 10.70
CA TRP A 25 6.01 -10.19 9.63
C TRP A 25 5.36 -10.06 8.25
N TYR A 26 4.08 -10.38 8.16
CA TYR A 26 3.35 -10.25 6.90
C TYR A 26 3.14 -8.78 6.56
N VAL A 27 2.78 -7.99 7.56
CA VAL A 27 2.60 -6.54 7.41
C VAL A 27 3.87 -5.90 6.87
N GLN A 28 5.02 -6.26 7.43
CA GLN A 28 6.29 -5.72 6.96
C GLN A 28 6.60 -6.15 5.54
N ALA A 29 6.26 -7.37 5.17
CA ALA A 29 6.45 -7.86 3.81
C ALA A 29 5.60 -7.07 2.82
N VAL A 30 4.36 -6.77 3.18
CA VAL A 30 3.46 -5.96 2.33
C VAL A 30 4.04 -4.55 2.16
N GLN A 31 4.45 -3.92 3.26
CA GLN A 31 5.02 -2.57 3.19
C GLN A 31 6.25 -2.51 2.30
N ARG A 32 7.13 -3.48 2.44
CA ARG A 32 8.35 -3.53 1.64
C ARG A 32 8.03 -3.71 0.16
N LYS A 33 7.11 -4.63 -0.15
CA LYS A 33 6.74 -4.92 -1.51
C LYS A 33 6.14 -3.69 -2.21
N VAL A 34 5.24 -2.99 -1.52
CA VAL A 34 4.64 -1.77 -2.06
C VAL A 34 5.70 -0.70 -2.27
N SER A 35 6.59 -0.51 -1.28
CA SER A 35 7.64 0.49 -1.38
C SER A 35 8.59 0.22 -2.56
N GLU A 36 8.93 -1.04 -2.77
CA GLU A 36 9.79 -1.44 -3.89
C GLU A 36 9.10 -1.26 -5.24
N SER A 37 7.79 -1.40 -5.26
CA SER A 37 7.02 -1.29 -6.50
C SER A 37 6.63 0.14 -6.83
N TRP A 38 6.79 1.06 -5.91
CA TRP A 38 6.42 2.45 -6.11
C TRP A 38 7.55 3.20 -6.79
N LEU A 39 7.29 3.60 -8.02
CA LEU A 39 8.27 4.31 -8.83
C LEU A 39 8.07 5.81 -8.66
N LYS A 40 8.88 6.41 -7.81
CA LYS A 40 8.74 7.82 -7.44
C LYS A 40 8.91 8.76 -8.62
N TYR A 41 9.67 8.34 -9.64
CA TYR A 41 9.87 9.17 -10.81
C TYR A 41 8.61 9.36 -11.65
N GLU A 42 7.56 8.60 -11.35
CA GLU A 42 6.26 8.80 -12.00
C GLU A 42 5.52 9.99 -11.44
N VAL A 43 5.93 10.51 -10.28
CA VAL A 43 5.37 11.73 -9.75
C VAL A 43 6.00 12.91 -10.50
N ASP A 44 5.16 13.89 -10.86
CA ASP A 44 5.60 15.07 -11.58
C ASP A 44 6.86 15.66 -10.90
N PRO A 45 7.97 15.82 -11.63
CA PRO A 45 9.23 16.27 -11.02
C PRO A 45 9.17 17.68 -10.43
N ARG A 46 8.17 18.47 -10.79
CA ARG A 46 7.98 19.81 -10.22
C ARG A 46 7.37 19.77 -8.82
N ILE A 47 6.82 18.63 -8.44
CA ILE A 47 6.17 18.47 -7.14
C ILE A 47 7.22 18.18 -6.09
N THR A 48 7.21 18.93 -5.00
CA THR A 48 8.13 18.73 -3.89
C THR A 48 7.45 18.09 -2.68
N GLU A 49 6.15 18.30 -2.55
CA GLU A 49 5.39 17.60 -1.51
C GLU A 49 3.92 17.54 -1.91
N ALA A 50 3.20 16.62 -1.32
CA ALA A 50 1.81 16.40 -1.63
C ALA A 50 1.05 15.99 -0.38
N ASN A 51 -0.26 16.19 -0.41
CA ASN A 51 -1.13 15.62 0.62
C ASN A 51 -1.10 14.10 0.50
N ARG A 52 -1.39 13.44 1.62
CA ARG A 52 -1.41 11.99 1.68
C ARG A 52 -2.49 11.42 0.76
N ALA A 53 -2.14 10.37 0.03
CA ALA A 53 -3.10 9.60 -0.75
C ALA A 53 -3.42 8.31 -0.01
N TYR A 54 -4.70 7.97 0.08
CA TYR A 54 -5.16 6.74 0.73
C TYR A 54 -5.75 5.81 -0.30
N LEU A 55 -5.24 4.59 -0.34
CA LEU A 55 -5.75 3.55 -1.22
C LEU A 55 -6.22 2.38 -0.38
N THR A 56 -7.25 1.71 -0.87
CA THR A 56 -7.69 0.46 -0.26
C THR A 56 -7.57 -0.66 -1.28
N PHE A 57 -7.28 -1.84 -0.80
CA PHE A 57 -7.25 -3.03 -1.63
C PHE A 57 -7.42 -4.26 -0.77
N ASP A 58 -7.79 -5.35 -1.41
CA ASP A 58 -7.95 -6.63 -0.75
C ASP A 58 -6.78 -7.53 -1.10
N ILE A 59 -6.33 -8.34 -0.16
CA ILE A 59 -5.35 -9.39 -0.40
C ILE A 59 -6.06 -10.72 -0.22
N ALA A 60 -6.11 -11.50 -1.29
CA ALA A 60 -6.75 -12.81 -1.26
C ALA A 60 -5.91 -13.82 -0.48
N ARG A 61 -6.47 -14.99 -0.23
CA ARG A 61 -5.80 -16.05 0.53
C ARG A 61 -4.45 -16.44 -0.06
N ASP A 62 -4.34 -16.41 -1.38
CA ASP A 62 -3.09 -16.72 -2.08
C ASP A 62 -2.14 -15.53 -2.19
N GLY A 63 -2.54 -14.37 -1.69
CA GLY A 63 -1.71 -13.18 -1.68
C GLY A 63 -1.93 -12.22 -2.82
N HIS A 64 -2.84 -12.49 -3.73
CA HIS A 64 -3.10 -11.60 -4.86
C HIS A 64 -3.86 -10.35 -4.42
N PRO A 65 -3.38 -9.16 -4.78
CA PRO A 65 -4.14 -7.93 -4.53
C PRO A 65 -5.29 -7.79 -5.53
N SER A 66 -6.39 -7.24 -5.06
CA SER A 66 -7.56 -7.00 -5.89
C SER A 66 -8.35 -5.83 -5.33
N ASN A 67 -9.35 -5.39 -6.09
CA ASN A 67 -10.27 -4.34 -5.66
C ASN A 67 -9.52 -3.08 -5.23
N ILE A 68 -8.56 -2.65 -6.03
CA ILE A 68 -7.71 -1.51 -5.73
C ILE A 68 -8.49 -0.22 -5.99
N GLN A 69 -8.64 0.61 -4.97
CA GLN A 69 -9.39 1.86 -5.08
C GLN A 69 -8.63 2.99 -4.41
N ILE A 70 -8.79 4.18 -4.95
CA ILE A 70 -8.30 5.39 -4.30
C ILE A 70 -9.42 5.87 -3.39
N GLU A 71 -9.22 5.69 -2.09
CA GLU A 71 -10.21 6.10 -1.10
C GLU A 71 -10.23 7.60 -0.93
N GLN A 72 -9.04 8.19 -0.83
CA GLN A 72 -8.89 9.63 -0.72
C GLN A 72 -7.67 10.04 -1.55
N PRO A 73 -7.90 10.75 -2.67
CA PRO A 73 -6.79 11.18 -3.51
C PRO A 73 -6.01 12.30 -2.85
N SER A 74 -4.74 12.38 -3.20
CA SER A 74 -3.92 13.53 -2.87
C SER A 74 -4.30 14.69 -3.79
N ASN A 75 -3.70 15.85 -3.53
CA ASN A 75 -3.87 17.00 -4.41
C ASN A 75 -2.99 16.93 -5.68
N VAL A 76 -2.28 15.81 -5.87
CA VAL A 76 -1.35 15.64 -7.00
C VAL A 76 -1.76 14.41 -7.79
N PRO A 77 -2.34 14.59 -8.99
CA PRO A 77 -2.81 13.45 -9.79
C PRO A 77 -1.71 12.45 -10.14
N SER A 78 -0.48 12.91 -10.41
CA SER A 78 0.60 11.97 -10.73
C SER A 78 0.98 11.11 -9.54
N LEU A 79 0.85 11.61 -8.31
CA LEU A 79 1.06 10.79 -7.12
C LEU A 79 -0.03 9.74 -7.01
N ASN A 80 -1.28 10.12 -7.21
CA ASN A 80 -2.40 9.19 -7.13
C ASN A 80 -2.23 8.04 -8.12
N GLN A 81 -1.83 8.35 -9.34
CA GLN A 81 -1.61 7.34 -10.37
C GLN A 81 -0.42 6.45 -10.05
N SER A 82 0.68 7.03 -9.56
CA SER A 82 1.86 6.24 -9.24
C SER A 82 1.60 5.28 -8.09
N ALA A 83 0.83 5.71 -7.10
CA ALA A 83 0.46 4.88 -5.96
C ALA A 83 -0.40 3.71 -6.40
N GLN A 84 -1.40 3.96 -7.25
CA GLN A 84 -2.26 2.91 -7.76
C GLN A 84 -1.46 1.90 -8.60
N ARG A 85 -0.58 2.40 -9.46
CA ARG A 85 0.27 1.54 -10.28
C ARG A 85 1.21 0.68 -9.44
N ALA A 86 1.69 1.20 -8.31
CA ALA A 86 2.56 0.44 -7.43
C ALA A 86 1.89 -0.86 -7.00
N ILE A 87 0.63 -0.78 -6.59
CA ILE A 87 -0.10 -1.96 -6.15
C ILE A 87 -0.45 -2.85 -7.35
N GLN A 88 -0.80 -2.27 -8.49
CA GLN A 88 -1.12 -3.01 -9.69
C GLN A 88 0.05 -3.83 -10.23
N ARG A 89 1.28 -3.39 -9.97
CA ARG A 89 2.49 -4.12 -10.41
C ARG A 89 2.76 -5.35 -9.58
N ILE A 90 2.16 -5.46 -8.41
CA ILE A 90 2.43 -6.56 -7.49
C ILE A 90 1.57 -7.74 -7.89
N ASP A 91 2.22 -8.84 -8.24
CA ASP A 91 1.52 -10.07 -8.59
C ASP A 91 0.98 -10.74 -7.34
N THR A 92 1.82 -10.86 -6.33
CA THR A 92 1.41 -11.48 -5.07
C THR A 92 2.25 -10.96 -3.93
N PHE A 93 1.62 -10.85 -2.76
CA PHE A 93 2.32 -10.55 -1.51
C PHE A 93 2.78 -11.83 -0.80
N GLY A 94 2.51 -12.99 -1.38
CA GLY A 94 2.66 -14.26 -0.70
C GLY A 94 1.38 -14.64 0.04
N PRO A 95 1.18 -15.94 0.30
CA PRO A 95 -0.06 -16.39 0.92
C PRO A 95 -0.27 -15.77 2.29
N LEU A 96 -1.53 -15.58 2.65
CA LEU A 96 -1.88 -15.10 3.98
C LEU A 96 -1.37 -16.09 5.03
N PRO A 97 -1.15 -15.62 6.28
CA PRO A 97 -0.68 -16.52 7.34
C PRO A 97 -1.57 -17.76 7.45
N PRO A 98 -0.97 -18.95 7.62
CA PRO A 98 -1.76 -20.21 7.61
C PRO A 98 -2.84 -20.27 8.67
N ASP A 99 -2.61 -19.65 9.82
CA ASP A 99 -3.56 -19.68 10.92
C ASP A 99 -4.56 -18.53 10.88
N TYR A 100 -4.47 -17.66 9.87
CA TYR A 100 -5.47 -16.62 9.68
C TYR A 100 -6.73 -17.24 9.08
N PRO A 101 -7.89 -17.11 9.74
CA PRO A 101 -9.09 -17.84 9.32
C PRO A 101 -9.83 -17.25 8.12
N GLY A 102 -9.52 -16.01 7.74
CA GLY A 102 -10.25 -15.34 6.69
C GLY A 102 -9.82 -15.77 5.29
N SER A 103 -10.67 -15.53 4.31
CA SER A 103 -10.36 -15.78 2.90
C SER A 103 -9.62 -14.61 2.26
N LYS A 104 -9.66 -13.46 2.89
CA LYS A 104 -8.97 -12.25 2.42
C LYS A 104 -8.78 -11.31 3.58
N VAL A 105 -7.93 -10.31 3.37
CA VAL A 105 -7.78 -9.20 4.30
C VAL A 105 -7.89 -7.89 3.51
N SER A 106 -8.59 -6.92 4.07
CA SER A 106 -8.73 -5.60 3.46
C SER A 106 -7.71 -4.66 4.08
N VAL A 107 -7.03 -3.92 3.24
CA VAL A 107 -5.90 -3.09 3.63
C VAL A 107 -6.16 -1.65 3.19
N GLU A 108 -5.86 -0.72 4.07
CA GLU A 108 -5.75 0.69 3.70
C GLU A 108 -4.27 1.04 3.74
N PHE A 109 -3.79 1.62 2.66
CA PHE A 109 -2.39 2.01 2.55
C PHE A 109 -2.32 3.47 2.16
N TRP A 110 -1.48 4.24 2.84
CA TRP A 110 -1.32 5.66 2.50
C TRP A 110 0.08 5.92 1.98
N PHE A 111 0.15 6.87 1.07
CA PHE A 111 1.39 7.29 0.43
C PHE A 111 1.66 8.73 0.77
N ASP A 112 2.78 8.98 1.41
CA ASP A 112 3.28 10.32 1.68
C ASP A 112 4.37 10.63 0.68
N TYR A 113 4.36 11.84 0.14
CA TYR A 113 5.37 12.26 -0.81
C TYR A 113 5.97 13.58 -0.38
N LYS A 114 7.29 13.59 -0.25
CA LYS A 114 8.05 14.79 0.06
C LYS A 114 9.45 14.61 -0.49
N ARG A 115 9.92 15.61 -1.21
CA ARG A 115 11.26 15.64 -1.73
C ARG A 115 12.23 16.26 -0.75
#